data_200a25dc9fd0ee43a5bb0af63142ca8d
#
_entry.id   200a25dc9fd0ee43a5bb0af63142ca8d
#
_cell.length_a   1.000
_cell.length_b   1.000
_cell.length_c   1.000
_cell.angle_alpha   90.00
_cell.angle_beta   90.00
_cell.angle_gamma   90.00
#
_symmetry.space_group_name_H-M   'P 1'
#
loop_
_entity.id
_entity.type
_entity.pdbx_description
1 polymer ?
#
loop_
_entity_poly.entity_id
_entity_poly.type
_entity_poly.pdbx_seq_one_letter_code
_entity_poly.pdbx_strand_id
1 'polypeptide(L)'
;MPRANWEIISEYEIADFTYDQQQTIGEFLGRFDDKIESNQAVVTRAEQLIDEIAEQKATDLPKVSLSEVCSLSKSTWKPDTSSDQTVHLFSLPAFDEGAVPEQAAVSSIKSNKTLMDRPGILVSRLNPRISRMWWAETDATPVSVCSPEFAYLTAGDMHGLACTWLAVRSPEFRGEIVDRVTGTSGSHQRVRPADLMTIGVPDYRSIAEHTQLTVLTLLHMVNARRQQSVVLAELRDALLPELMSGRMRVDEAGCLVSEALDEEVADV
;
A
#
# COMPACT_ATOMS: atom_id res chain seq x y z
N MET A 1 -13.52 11.56 -17.80
CA MET A 1 -13.12 10.32 -18.46
C MET A 1 -12.46 10.67 -19.78
N PRO A 2 -11.23 10.25 -20.07
CA PRO A 2 -10.64 10.39 -21.39
C PRO A 2 -11.55 9.64 -22.40
N ARG A 3 -11.87 10.28 -23.50
CA ARG A 3 -12.61 9.64 -24.58
C ARG A 3 -11.62 8.86 -25.42
N ALA A 4 -11.89 7.58 -25.69
CA ALA A 4 -11.12 6.79 -26.63
C ALA A 4 -11.18 7.46 -28.01
N ASN A 5 -10.03 7.73 -28.61
CA ASN A 5 -9.97 8.27 -29.96
C ASN A 5 -10.06 7.10 -30.95
N TRP A 6 -11.10 7.10 -31.80
CA TRP A 6 -11.31 6.04 -32.78
C TRP A 6 -10.16 5.90 -33.79
N GLU A 7 -9.49 7.00 -34.14
CA GLU A 7 -8.32 6.97 -35.02
C GLU A 7 -7.20 6.12 -34.44
N ILE A 8 -6.94 6.27 -33.13
CA ILE A 8 -5.91 5.46 -32.43
C ILE A 8 -6.34 3.99 -32.33
N ILE A 9 -7.64 3.73 -32.05
CA ILE A 9 -8.14 2.35 -31.94
C ILE A 9 -8.09 1.64 -33.30
N SER A 10 -8.42 2.36 -34.40
CA SER A 10 -8.43 1.78 -35.75
C SER A 10 -7.04 1.45 -36.31
N GLU A 11 -5.98 2.03 -35.74
CA GLU A 11 -4.59 1.75 -36.11
C GLU A 11 -4.00 0.54 -35.35
N TYR A 12 -4.76 -0.03 -34.38
CA TYR A 12 -4.25 -1.15 -33.59
C TYR A 12 -4.30 -2.43 -34.43
N GLU A 13 -3.15 -3.02 -34.70
CA GLU A 13 -3.01 -4.26 -35.43
C GLU A 13 -3.41 -5.46 -34.54
N ILE A 14 -4.48 -6.14 -34.90
CA ILE A 14 -4.91 -7.38 -34.27
C ILE A 14 -4.68 -8.52 -35.26
N ALA A 15 -4.02 -9.59 -34.81
CA ALA A 15 -3.81 -10.76 -35.65
C ALA A 15 -5.13 -11.46 -35.95
N ASP A 16 -5.19 -12.15 -37.10
CA ASP A 16 -6.37 -12.95 -37.48
C ASP A 16 -6.33 -14.29 -36.71
N PHE A 17 -6.99 -14.30 -35.57
CA PHE A 17 -7.07 -15.47 -34.70
C PHE A 17 -8.29 -16.34 -34.98
N THR A 18 -8.08 -17.64 -34.94
CA THR A 18 -9.20 -18.60 -34.84
C THR A 18 -9.94 -18.42 -33.49
N TYR A 19 -11.18 -18.88 -33.43
CA TYR A 19 -11.97 -18.82 -32.19
C TYR A 19 -11.25 -19.51 -31.01
N ASP A 20 -10.62 -20.67 -31.23
CA ASP A 20 -9.92 -21.42 -30.21
C ASP A 20 -8.68 -20.64 -29.68
N GLN A 21 -7.97 -19.93 -30.56
CA GLN A 21 -6.86 -19.07 -30.17
C GLN A 21 -7.35 -17.86 -29.33
N GLN A 22 -8.44 -17.23 -29.76
CA GLN A 22 -9.04 -16.13 -28.99
C GLN A 22 -9.46 -16.60 -27.59
N GLN A 23 -10.09 -17.77 -27.49
CA GLN A 23 -10.48 -18.36 -26.23
C GLN A 23 -9.25 -18.66 -25.35
N THR A 24 -8.22 -19.27 -25.91
CA THR A 24 -6.97 -19.58 -25.19
C THR A 24 -6.27 -18.32 -24.64
N ILE A 25 -6.21 -17.24 -25.43
CA ILE A 25 -5.64 -15.95 -24.99
C ILE A 25 -6.52 -15.36 -23.88
N GLY A 26 -7.84 -15.34 -24.05
CA GLY A 26 -8.79 -14.82 -23.06
C GLY A 26 -8.72 -15.56 -21.74
N GLU A 27 -8.66 -16.91 -21.76
CA GLU A 27 -8.51 -17.73 -20.56
C GLU A 27 -7.15 -17.52 -19.86
N PHE A 28 -6.08 -17.36 -20.65
CA PHE A 28 -4.75 -17.10 -20.10
C PHE A 28 -4.69 -15.75 -19.39
N LEU A 29 -5.12 -14.67 -20.04
CA LEU A 29 -5.14 -13.33 -19.45
C LEU A 29 -6.14 -13.23 -18.28
N GLY A 30 -7.29 -13.90 -18.38
CA GLY A 30 -8.29 -13.94 -17.32
C GLY A 30 -7.77 -14.52 -16.00
N ARG A 31 -6.79 -15.45 -16.04
CA ARG A 31 -6.18 -16.00 -14.82
C ARG A 31 -5.44 -14.94 -14.00
N PHE A 32 -4.89 -13.90 -14.63
CA PHE A 32 -4.29 -12.77 -13.92
C PHE A 32 -5.36 -11.98 -13.18
N ASP A 33 -6.47 -11.67 -13.85
CA ASP A 33 -7.57 -10.93 -13.24
C ASP A 33 -8.22 -11.72 -12.09
N ASP A 34 -8.46 -13.02 -12.28
CA ASP A 34 -8.96 -13.92 -11.22
C ASP A 34 -8.03 -13.93 -9.99
N LYS A 35 -6.71 -13.96 -10.23
CA LYS A 35 -5.73 -13.97 -9.13
C LYS A 35 -5.66 -12.62 -8.42
N ILE A 36 -5.73 -11.51 -9.15
CA ILE A 36 -5.79 -10.16 -8.59
C ILE A 36 -7.06 -10.01 -7.74
N GLU A 37 -8.22 -10.45 -8.22
CA GLU A 37 -9.48 -10.42 -7.46
C GLU A 37 -9.39 -11.28 -6.20
N SER A 38 -8.83 -12.49 -6.30
CA SER A 38 -8.59 -13.36 -5.15
C SER A 38 -7.68 -12.70 -4.10
N ASN A 39 -6.60 -12.05 -4.53
CA ASN A 39 -5.71 -11.31 -3.63
C ASN A 39 -6.46 -10.16 -2.94
N GLN A 40 -7.29 -9.43 -3.66
CA GLN A 40 -8.09 -8.33 -3.12
C GLN A 40 -9.10 -8.81 -2.06
N ALA A 41 -9.72 -9.98 -2.29
CA ALA A 41 -10.61 -10.60 -1.32
C ALA A 41 -9.86 -11.00 -0.03
N VAL A 42 -8.64 -11.55 -0.16
CA VAL A 42 -7.77 -11.90 0.98
C VAL A 42 -7.38 -10.64 1.77
N VAL A 43 -6.95 -9.57 1.09
CA VAL A 43 -6.60 -8.29 1.72
C VAL A 43 -7.79 -7.74 2.50
N THR A 44 -8.96 -7.66 1.88
CA THR A 44 -10.17 -7.15 2.52
C THR A 44 -10.52 -7.95 3.77
N ARG A 45 -10.43 -9.27 3.71
CA ARG A 45 -10.76 -10.14 4.85
C ARG A 45 -9.73 -10.03 5.97
N ALA A 46 -8.45 -9.92 5.63
CA ALA A 46 -7.40 -9.71 6.62
C ALA A 46 -7.55 -8.37 7.35
N GLU A 47 -7.82 -7.30 6.62
CA GLU A 47 -8.07 -5.97 7.22
C GLU A 47 -9.31 -5.96 8.12
N GLN A 48 -10.39 -6.61 7.72
CA GLN A 48 -11.58 -6.78 8.56
C GLN A 48 -11.26 -7.53 9.86
N LEU A 49 -10.49 -8.61 9.77
CA LEU A 49 -10.10 -9.37 10.96
C LEU A 49 -9.23 -8.55 11.91
N ILE A 50 -8.31 -7.73 11.38
CA ILE A 50 -7.51 -6.82 12.20
C ILE A 50 -8.41 -5.78 12.89
N ASP A 51 -9.41 -5.22 12.20
CA ASP A 51 -10.36 -4.27 12.79
C ASP A 51 -11.22 -4.95 13.87
N GLU A 52 -11.68 -6.19 13.64
CA GLU A 52 -12.40 -6.98 14.64
C GLU A 52 -11.55 -7.23 15.90
N ILE A 53 -10.24 -7.55 15.73
CA ILE A 53 -9.29 -7.70 16.84
C ILE A 53 -9.15 -6.38 17.59
N ALA A 54 -8.98 -5.26 16.88
CA ALA A 54 -8.87 -3.94 17.50
C ALA A 54 -10.11 -3.61 18.33
N GLU A 55 -11.31 -3.76 17.78
CA GLU A 55 -12.56 -3.47 18.47
C GLU A 55 -12.78 -4.38 19.68
N GLN A 56 -12.59 -5.70 19.51
CA GLN A 56 -12.80 -6.66 20.59
C GLN A 56 -11.86 -6.43 21.77
N LYS A 57 -10.59 -6.13 21.51
CA LYS A 57 -9.58 -5.93 22.55
C LYS A 57 -9.66 -4.55 23.21
N ALA A 58 -10.14 -3.52 22.50
CA ALA A 58 -10.20 -2.15 23.01
C ALA A 58 -11.01 -1.99 24.32
N THR A 59 -12.06 -2.79 24.49
CA THR A 59 -13.05 -2.61 25.58
C THR A 59 -12.43 -2.69 26.98
N ASP A 60 -11.43 -3.54 27.18
CA ASP A 60 -10.82 -3.81 28.48
C ASP A 60 -9.47 -3.09 28.68
N LEU A 61 -9.02 -2.31 27.70
CA LEU A 61 -7.71 -1.68 27.74
C LEU A 61 -7.79 -0.25 28.30
N PRO A 62 -6.78 0.15 29.10
CA PRO A 62 -6.66 1.55 29.52
C PRO A 62 -6.42 2.45 28.30
N LYS A 63 -6.91 3.69 28.39
CA LYS A 63 -6.60 4.72 27.38
C LYS A 63 -5.32 5.44 27.74
N VAL A 64 -4.45 5.59 26.76
CA VAL A 64 -3.19 6.34 26.83
C VAL A 64 -3.09 7.29 25.64
N SER A 65 -2.21 8.28 25.72
CA SER A 65 -1.92 9.13 24.56
C SER A 65 -1.18 8.33 23.48
N LEU A 66 -1.46 8.60 22.20
CA LEU A 66 -0.73 7.97 21.09
C LEU A 66 0.80 8.15 21.22
N SER A 67 1.25 9.28 21.78
CA SER A 67 2.67 9.54 22.05
C SER A 67 3.32 8.60 23.06
N GLU A 68 2.54 7.83 23.82
CA GLU A 68 3.06 6.85 24.77
C GLU A 68 3.27 5.47 24.12
N VAL A 69 2.64 5.21 22.98
CA VAL A 69 2.74 3.92 22.26
C VAL A 69 3.64 3.98 21.04
N CYS A 70 3.84 5.16 20.44
CA CYS A 70 4.70 5.33 19.27
C CYS A 70 5.41 6.68 19.23
N SER A 71 6.34 6.81 18.30
CA SER A 71 7.07 8.05 18.03
C SER A 71 6.72 8.60 16.67
N LEU A 72 6.63 9.93 16.55
CA LEU A 72 6.48 10.61 15.28
C LEU A 72 7.86 10.92 14.70
N SER A 73 8.21 10.29 13.58
CA SER A 73 9.44 10.60 12.86
C SER A 73 9.33 11.92 12.09
N LYS A 74 10.43 12.68 12.07
CA LYS A 74 10.54 14.00 11.41
C LYS A 74 11.77 14.10 10.51
N SER A 75 12.41 12.97 10.20
CA SER A 75 13.61 12.95 9.35
C SER A 75 13.26 13.47 7.95
N THR A 76 13.95 14.50 7.48
CA THR A 76 13.71 15.10 6.17
C THR A 76 14.68 14.53 5.14
N TRP A 77 14.15 14.04 4.06
CA TRP A 77 14.88 13.69 2.86
C TRP A 77 14.72 14.80 1.80
N LYS A 78 15.83 15.15 1.14
CA LYS A 78 15.86 16.20 0.12
C LYS A 78 16.35 15.61 -1.21
N PRO A 79 15.57 15.75 -2.31
CA PRO A 79 15.97 15.20 -3.61
C PRO A 79 17.31 15.76 -4.11
N ASP A 80 17.54 17.06 -3.94
CA ASP A 80 18.75 17.75 -4.44
C ASP A 80 20.06 17.27 -3.78
N THR A 81 19.98 16.59 -2.65
CA THR A 81 21.16 16.08 -1.90
C THR A 81 21.25 14.56 -1.89
N SER A 82 20.32 13.87 -2.56
CA SER A 82 20.34 12.42 -2.64
C SER A 82 21.31 11.96 -3.73
N SER A 83 22.06 10.90 -3.42
CA SER A 83 22.88 10.14 -4.38
C SER A 83 22.11 9.04 -5.09
N ASP A 84 20.88 8.76 -4.62
CA ASP A 84 20.04 7.70 -5.17
C ASP A 84 19.50 8.08 -6.55
N GLN A 85 19.27 7.11 -7.40
CA GLN A 85 18.61 7.33 -8.69
C GLN A 85 17.10 7.18 -8.59
N THR A 86 16.67 6.22 -7.79
CA THR A 86 15.26 5.90 -7.53
C THR A 86 14.99 5.79 -6.03
N VAL A 87 13.75 5.99 -5.65
CA VAL A 87 13.25 5.82 -4.27
C VAL A 87 11.91 5.10 -4.27
N HIS A 88 11.58 4.43 -3.20
CA HIS A 88 10.21 3.98 -2.93
C HIS A 88 9.43 5.16 -2.35
N LEU A 89 8.49 5.69 -3.13
CA LEU A 89 7.68 6.85 -2.77
C LEU A 89 6.30 6.42 -2.25
N PHE A 90 6.07 6.63 -0.96
CA PHE A 90 4.77 6.47 -0.32
C PHE A 90 3.99 7.78 -0.45
N SER A 91 3.10 7.88 -1.42
CA SER A 91 2.28 9.06 -1.70
C SER A 91 0.79 8.79 -1.48
N LEU A 92 -0.03 9.85 -1.38
CA LEU A 92 -1.49 9.68 -1.31
C LEU A 92 -2.08 9.04 -2.58
N PRO A 93 -1.65 9.44 -3.81
CA PRO A 93 -2.07 8.72 -5.01
C PRO A 93 -1.73 7.23 -4.98
N ALA A 94 -0.50 6.86 -4.64
CA ALA A 94 -0.10 5.45 -4.56
C ALA A 94 -0.91 4.67 -3.50
N PHE A 95 -1.29 5.32 -2.39
CA PHE A 95 -2.22 4.71 -1.43
C PHE A 95 -3.59 4.46 -2.05
N ASP A 96 -4.16 5.46 -2.73
CA ASP A 96 -5.49 5.37 -3.34
C ASP A 96 -5.53 4.39 -4.53
N GLU A 97 -4.38 4.11 -5.17
CA GLU A 97 -4.22 3.15 -6.27
C GLU A 97 -3.99 1.70 -5.81
N GLY A 98 -3.86 1.45 -4.52
CA GLY A 98 -3.73 0.08 -4.00
C GLY A 98 -2.79 -0.08 -2.81
N ALA A 99 -2.26 1.02 -2.28
CA ALA A 99 -1.34 1.06 -1.16
C ALA A 99 -0.08 0.19 -1.38
N VAL A 100 0.54 0.39 -2.56
CA VAL A 100 1.88 -0.10 -2.92
C VAL A 100 2.75 1.13 -3.22
N PRO A 101 3.98 1.23 -2.69
CA PRO A 101 4.84 2.37 -2.96
C PRO A 101 5.24 2.42 -4.43
N GLU A 102 5.29 3.63 -4.98
CA GLU A 102 5.75 3.87 -6.34
C GLU A 102 7.29 3.88 -6.38
N GLN A 103 7.90 3.20 -7.33
CA GLN A 103 9.31 3.37 -7.62
C GLN A 103 9.50 4.63 -8.46
N ALA A 104 9.88 5.74 -7.81
CA ALA A 104 9.99 7.05 -8.43
C ALA A 104 11.43 7.44 -8.69
N ALA A 105 11.69 8.02 -9.87
CA ALA A 105 12.99 8.65 -10.15
C ALA A 105 13.17 9.88 -9.25
N VAL A 106 14.33 10.03 -8.58
CA VAL A 106 14.63 11.18 -7.71
C VAL A 106 14.47 12.50 -8.45
N SER A 107 14.85 12.55 -9.73
CA SER A 107 14.71 13.74 -10.58
C SER A 107 13.26 14.19 -10.80
N SER A 108 12.27 13.31 -10.62
CA SER A 108 10.84 13.65 -10.71
C SER A 108 10.30 14.31 -9.44
N ILE A 109 11.00 14.18 -8.31
CA ILE A 109 10.55 14.64 -6.99
C ILE A 109 10.97 16.09 -6.79
N LYS A 110 10.00 17.01 -6.77
CA LYS A 110 10.24 18.45 -6.68
C LYS A 110 10.16 19.04 -5.27
N SER A 111 9.88 18.23 -4.27
CA SER A 111 9.70 18.71 -2.89
C SER A 111 10.27 17.73 -1.87
N ASN A 112 10.69 18.26 -0.73
CA ASN A 112 11.18 17.44 0.38
C ASN A 112 10.15 16.38 0.78
N LYS A 113 10.65 15.23 1.22
CA LYS A 113 9.87 14.10 1.74
C LYS A 113 10.32 13.78 3.16
N THR A 114 9.58 12.92 3.83
CA THR A 114 10.02 12.32 5.10
C THR A 114 10.78 11.05 4.79
N LEU A 115 12.01 10.95 5.32
CA LEU A 115 12.83 9.74 5.22
C LEU A 115 12.20 8.64 6.08
N MET A 116 12.10 7.45 5.53
CA MET A 116 11.65 6.26 6.23
C MET A 116 12.83 5.30 6.37
N ASP A 117 13.40 5.25 7.57
CA ASP A 117 14.61 4.47 7.90
C ASP A 117 14.30 3.09 8.51
N ARG A 118 13.04 2.79 8.72
CA ARG A 118 12.54 1.53 9.29
C ARG A 118 11.06 1.32 8.97
N PRO A 119 10.50 0.12 9.17
CA PRO A 119 9.07 -0.11 9.09
C PRO A 119 8.27 0.82 10.00
N GLY A 120 7.10 1.24 9.54
CA GLY A 120 6.25 2.16 10.30
C GLY A 120 4.83 2.27 9.77
N ILE A 121 4.09 3.18 10.34
CA ILE A 121 2.70 3.42 9.99
C ILE A 121 2.57 4.83 9.44
N LEU A 122 1.97 4.95 8.27
CA LEU A 122 1.64 6.23 7.67
C LEU A 122 0.17 6.54 7.93
N VAL A 123 -0.11 7.65 8.60
CA VAL A 123 -1.47 8.14 8.85
C VAL A 123 -1.67 9.43 8.07
N SER A 124 -2.63 9.46 7.15
CA SER A 124 -2.93 10.67 6.40
C SER A 124 -3.43 11.77 7.31
N ARG A 125 -2.80 12.93 7.20
CA ARG A 125 -3.20 14.16 7.87
C ARG A 125 -4.18 14.97 7.04
N LEU A 126 -4.20 14.72 5.73
CA LEU A 126 -5.07 15.40 4.78
C LEU A 126 -6.43 14.73 4.73
N ASN A 127 -7.47 15.51 4.94
CA ASN A 127 -8.87 15.08 4.91
C ASN A 127 -9.11 13.77 5.71
N PRO A 128 -8.97 13.80 7.04
CA PRO A 128 -8.97 12.59 7.88
C PRO A 128 -10.32 11.86 7.93
N ARG A 129 -11.38 12.44 7.35
CA ARG A 129 -12.65 11.74 7.11
C ARG A 129 -12.49 10.58 6.14
N ILE A 130 -11.51 10.66 5.25
CA ILE A 130 -11.07 9.54 4.40
C ILE A 130 -9.93 8.86 5.15
N SER A 131 -10.22 7.70 5.73
CA SER A 131 -9.24 6.95 6.51
C SER A 131 -8.17 6.37 5.58
N ARG A 132 -6.98 6.97 5.58
CA ARG A 132 -5.80 6.48 4.87
C ARG A 132 -4.73 6.15 5.89
N MET A 133 -4.63 4.89 6.22
CA MET A 133 -3.63 4.33 7.14
C MET A 133 -2.88 3.24 6.40
N TRP A 134 -1.56 3.34 6.35
CA TRP A 134 -0.71 2.46 5.57
C TRP A 134 0.34 1.80 6.46
N TRP A 135 0.33 0.50 6.55
CA TRP A 135 1.43 -0.28 7.09
C TRP A 135 2.55 -0.27 6.05
N ALA A 136 3.64 0.41 6.36
CA ALA A 136 4.75 0.61 5.45
C ALA A 136 5.94 -0.22 5.89
N GLU A 137 6.33 -1.16 5.05
CA GLU A 137 7.60 -1.86 5.12
C GLU A 137 8.62 -1.08 4.30
N THR A 138 9.85 -1.09 4.74
CA THR A 138 10.93 -0.32 4.12
C THR A 138 12.09 -1.25 3.84
N ASP A 139 12.65 -1.15 2.64
CA ASP A 139 13.88 -1.80 2.24
C ASP A 139 15.06 -0.87 2.43
N ALA A 140 16.26 -1.45 2.53
CA ALA A 140 17.48 -0.66 2.61
C ALA A 140 17.81 0.02 1.27
N THR A 141 17.39 -0.58 0.17
CA THR A 141 17.63 -0.11 -1.20
C THR A 141 16.50 -0.58 -2.14
N PRO A 142 15.84 0.33 -2.86
CA PRO A 142 16.00 1.79 -2.83
C PRO A 142 15.50 2.43 -1.52
N VAL A 143 16.02 3.63 -1.20
CA VAL A 143 15.58 4.39 -0.02
C VAL A 143 14.09 4.65 -0.06
N SER A 144 13.43 4.47 1.08
CA SER A 144 12.00 4.72 1.23
C SER A 144 11.71 6.12 1.75
N VAL A 145 10.78 6.82 1.10
CA VAL A 145 10.36 8.18 1.49
C VAL A 145 8.85 8.33 1.42
N CYS A 146 8.26 9.11 2.31
CA CYS A 146 6.82 9.38 2.26
C CYS A 146 6.48 10.86 2.08
N SER A 147 5.29 11.10 1.54
CA SER A 147 4.72 12.44 1.42
C SER A 147 4.61 13.10 2.81
N PRO A 148 4.91 14.42 2.94
CA PRO A 148 4.66 15.17 4.17
C PRO A 148 3.18 15.22 4.58
N GLU A 149 2.27 14.83 3.73
CA GLU A 149 0.84 14.69 4.06
C GLU A 149 0.55 13.49 4.96
N PHE A 150 1.52 12.57 5.11
CA PHE A 150 1.46 11.52 6.12
C PHE A 150 2.17 11.95 7.42
N ALA A 151 1.62 11.54 8.54
CA ALA A 151 2.36 11.39 9.79
C ALA A 151 3.01 9.99 9.78
N TYR A 152 4.34 9.96 9.85
CA TYR A 152 5.09 8.70 9.89
C TYR A 152 5.35 8.32 11.34
N LEU A 153 4.68 7.24 11.79
CA LEU A 153 4.73 6.70 13.14
C LEU A 153 5.64 5.49 13.18
N THR A 154 6.50 5.44 14.18
CA THR A 154 7.45 4.33 14.41
C THR A 154 7.34 3.82 15.85
N ALA A 155 7.73 2.57 16.08
CA ALA A 155 7.82 1.97 17.41
C ALA A 155 9.22 1.41 17.66
N GLY A 156 9.46 0.94 18.87
CA GLY A 156 10.76 0.38 19.27
C GLY A 156 11.09 -0.94 18.57
N ASP A 157 10.06 -1.74 18.28
CA ASP A 157 10.13 -3.02 17.60
C ASP A 157 8.84 -3.33 16.83
N MET A 158 8.78 -4.48 16.16
CA MET A 158 7.63 -4.89 15.36
C MET A 158 6.38 -5.19 16.21
N HIS A 159 6.55 -5.68 17.44
CA HIS A 159 5.42 -5.90 18.36
C HIS A 159 4.78 -4.57 18.78
N GLY A 160 5.61 -3.59 19.16
CA GLY A 160 5.15 -2.23 19.44
C GLY A 160 4.49 -1.58 18.23
N LEU A 161 4.99 -1.86 17.02
CA LEU A 161 4.40 -1.36 15.79
C LEU A 161 3.03 -1.98 15.52
N ALA A 162 2.85 -3.32 15.75
CA ALA A 162 1.56 -3.98 15.66
C ALA A 162 0.55 -3.41 16.66
N CYS A 163 0.98 -3.14 17.90
CA CYS A 163 0.14 -2.48 18.90
C CYS A 163 -0.25 -1.07 18.47
N THR A 164 0.68 -0.31 17.88
CA THR A 164 0.41 1.02 17.31
C THR A 164 -0.58 0.94 16.16
N TRP A 165 -0.47 -0.10 15.29
CA TRP A 165 -1.43 -0.32 14.21
C TRP A 165 -2.84 -0.54 14.74
N LEU A 166 -3.03 -1.40 15.74
CA LEU A 166 -4.32 -1.59 16.39
C LEU A 166 -4.84 -0.29 17.01
N ALA A 167 -3.96 0.49 17.63
CA ALA A 167 -4.32 1.77 18.24
C ALA A 167 -4.87 2.79 17.23
N VAL A 168 -4.21 2.96 16.07
CA VAL A 168 -4.67 3.88 15.01
C VAL A 168 -5.88 3.32 14.24
N ARG A 169 -6.11 2.01 14.28
CA ARG A 169 -7.31 1.36 13.69
C ARG A 169 -8.51 1.38 14.63
N SER A 170 -8.32 1.71 15.90
CA SER A 170 -9.40 1.74 16.89
C SER A 170 -10.51 2.76 16.55
N PRO A 171 -11.77 2.49 16.92
CA PRO A 171 -12.87 3.45 16.75
C PRO A 171 -12.60 4.79 17.43
N GLU A 172 -11.93 4.77 18.60
CA GLU A 172 -11.56 5.97 19.36
C GLU A 172 -10.65 6.88 18.54
N PHE A 173 -9.59 6.32 17.95
CA PHE A 173 -8.68 7.09 17.10
C PHE A 173 -9.38 7.65 15.87
N ARG A 174 -10.19 6.83 15.19
CA ARG A 174 -10.95 7.25 14.00
C ARG A 174 -11.94 8.38 14.29
N GLY A 175 -12.59 8.36 15.46
CA GLY A 175 -13.49 9.43 15.91
C GLY A 175 -12.72 10.71 16.23
N GLU A 176 -11.73 10.62 17.09
CA GLU A 176 -10.98 11.79 17.57
C GLU A 176 -10.15 12.50 16.49
N ILE A 177 -9.61 11.78 15.50
CA ILE A 177 -8.81 12.40 14.43
C ILE A 177 -9.66 13.37 13.58
N VAL A 178 -10.93 13.05 13.37
CA VAL A 178 -11.86 13.89 12.61
C VAL A 178 -12.19 15.18 13.37
N ASP A 179 -12.29 15.12 14.68
CA ASP A 179 -12.61 16.29 15.54
C ASP A 179 -11.43 17.26 15.67
N ARG A 180 -10.19 16.83 15.35
CA ARG A 180 -8.97 17.64 15.45
C ARG A 180 -8.59 18.36 14.14
N VAL A 181 -9.51 18.38 13.19
CA VAL A 181 -9.30 19.02 11.89
C VAL A 181 -9.16 20.53 12.03
N THR A 182 -8.15 21.09 11.39
CA THR A 182 -7.98 22.53 11.21
C THR A 182 -8.16 22.89 9.73
N GLY A 183 -8.85 23.98 9.42
CA GLY A 183 -9.13 24.45 8.06
C GLY A 183 -10.63 24.51 7.75
N THR A 184 -11.01 25.51 6.97
CA THR A 184 -12.44 25.87 6.71
C THR A 184 -13.02 25.22 5.46
N SER A 185 -12.20 24.73 4.52
CA SER A 185 -12.66 24.07 3.28
C SER A 185 -12.29 22.59 3.26
N GLY A 186 -13.19 21.73 2.76
CA GLY A 186 -13.00 20.27 2.74
C GLY A 186 -11.70 19.78 2.11
N SER A 187 -11.20 20.49 1.07
CA SER A 187 -9.95 20.13 0.38
C SER A 187 -8.66 20.53 1.11
N HIS A 188 -8.76 21.38 2.17
CA HIS A 188 -7.61 21.88 2.92
C HIS A 188 -7.63 21.46 4.40
N GLN A 189 -8.55 20.60 4.79
CA GLN A 189 -8.63 20.08 6.15
C GLN A 189 -7.41 19.21 6.46
N ARG A 190 -6.68 19.57 7.53
CA ARG A 190 -5.49 18.84 7.99
C ARG A 190 -5.48 18.72 9.49
N VAL A 191 -4.92 17.61 9.98
CA VAL A 191 -4.57 17.44 11.39
C VAL A 191 -3.09 17.79 11.58
N ARG A 192 -2.78 18.56 12.62
CA ARG A 192 -1.38 18.83 12.97
C ARG A 192 -0.75 17.57 13.56
N PRO A 193 0.51 17.24 13.22
CA PRO A 193 1.17 16.07 13.79
C PRO A 193 1.20 16.06 15.32
N ALA A 194 1.34 17.22 15.95
CA ALA A 194 1.34 17.32 17.41
C ALA A 194 -0.03 16.97 18.01
N ASP A 195 -1.12 17.43 17.37
CA ASP A 195 -2.49 17.16 17.84
C ASP A 195 -2.84 15.66 17.65
N LEU A 196 -2.33 15.03 16.56
CA LEU A 196 -2.49 13.60 16.33
C LEU A 196 -1.85 12.77 17.46
N MET A 197 -0.68 13.15 17.93
CA MET A 197 0.04 12.44 19.00
C MET A 197 -0.63 12.54 20.38
N THR A 198 -1.57 13.48 20.57
CA THR A 198 -2.34 13.62 21.83
C THR A 198 -3.67 12.87 21.82
N ILE A 199 -4.00 12.16 20.74
CA ILE A 199 -5.23 11.35 20.65
C ILE A 199 -5.16 10.23 21.68
N GLY A 200 -6.28 10.04 22.42
CA GLY A 200 -6.45 8.95 23.37
C GLY A 200 -6.74 7.63 22.63
N VAL A 201 -5.92 6.62 22.84
CA VAL A 201 -6.07 5.31 22.20
C VAL A 201 -6.03 4.20 23.24
N PRO A 202 -6.66 3.02 22.99
CA PRO A 202 -6.46 1.85 23.83
C PRO A 202 -5.00 1.39 23.83
N ASP A 203 -4.48 0.99 24.98
CA ASP A 203 -3.09 0.53 25.14
C ASP A 203 -2.97 -0.96 24.82
N TYR A 204 -2.72 -1.29 23.56
CA TYR A 204 -2.59 -2.67 23.10
C TYR A 204 -1.28 -3.35 23.49
N ARG A 205 -0.34 -2.67 24.18
CA ARG A 205 0.94 -3.28 24.60
C ARG A 205 0.76 -4.42 25.59
N SER A 206 -0.39 -4.47 26.28
CA SER A 206 -0.71 -5.50 27.26
C SER A 206 -1.46 -6.71 26.68
N ILE A 207 -1.82 -6.71 25.40
CA ILE A 207 -2.47 -7.89 24.79
C ILE A 207 -1.49 -9.05 24.64
N ALA A 208 -2.03 -10.26 24.60
CA ALA A 208 -1.23 -11.47 24.48
C ALA A 208 -0.34 -11.46 23.22
N GLU A 209 0.90 -11.91 23.36
CA GLU A 209 1.91 -11.92 22.29
C GLU A 209 1.43 -12.64 21.02
N HIS A 210 0.72 -13.77 21.18
CA HIS A 210 0.17 -14.49 20.03
C HIS A 210 -0.81 -13.65 19.21
N THR A 211 -1.55 -12.71 19.85
CA THR A 211 -2.43 -11.78 19.12
C THR A 211 -1.61 -10.77 18.35
N GLN A 212 -0.54 -10.24 18.93
CA GLN A 212 0.38 -9.32 18.23
C GLN A 212 1.02 -9.99 17.02
N LEU A 213 1.50 -11.22 17.17
CA LEU A 213 2.05 -12.04 16.09
C LEU A 213 1.01 -12.32 14.98
N THR A 214 -0.24 -12.60 15.35
CA THR A 214 -1.32 -12.77 14.38
C THR A 214 -1.53 -11.50 13.55
N VAL A 215 -1.57 -10.34 14.20
CA VAL A 215 -1.69 -9.05 13.50
C VAL A 215 -0.52 -8.80 12.55
N LEU A 216 0.72 -9.07 12.99
CA LEU A 216 1.91 -8.94 12.14
C LEU A 216 1.83 -9.85 10.91
N THR A 217 1.47 -11.13 11.11
CA THR A 217 1.31 -12.09 10.02
C THR A 217 0.27 -11.62 9.00
N LEU A 218 -0.87 -11.10 9.47
CA LEU A 218 -1.91 -10.56 8.60
C LEU A 218 -1.42 -9.33 7.83
N LEU A 219 -0.66 -8.43 8.46
CA LEU A 219 -0.12 -7.23 7.82
C LEU A 219 0.92 -7.56 6.74
N HIS A 220 1.84 -8.47 7.03
CA HIS A 220 2.79 -8.96 6.02
C HIS A 220 2.06 -9.63 4.84
N MET A 221 1.06 -10.45 5.13
CA MET A 221 0.24 -11.07 4.08
C MET A 221 -0.49 -10.02 3.23
N VAL A 222 -1.06 -8.98 3.83
CA VAL A 222 -1.71 -7.87 3.12
C VAL A 222 -0.73 -7.20 2.16
N ASN A 223 0.47 -6.85 2.63
CA ASN A 223 1.49 -6.23 1.77
C ASN A 223 1.92 -7.15 0.63
N ALA A 224 2.22 -8.42 0.92
CA ALA A 224 2.60 -9.39 -0.10
C ALA A 224 1.51 -9.58 -1.17
N ARG A 225 0.21 -9.61 -0.79
CA ARG A 225 -0.89 -9.74 -1.74
C ARG A 225 -1.09 -8.49 -2.59
N ARG A 226 -0.90 -7.30 -2.02
CA ARG A 226 -0.94 -6.04 -2.78
C ARG A 226 0.20 -5.98 -3.79
N GLN A 227 1.42 -6.27 -3.37
CA GLN A 227 2.59 -6.30 -4.23
C GLN A 227 2.40 -7.31 -5.38
N GLN A 228 1.97 -8.53 -5.07
CA GLN A 228 1.69 -9.56 -6.07
C GLN A 228 0.64 -9.07 -7.10
N SER A 229 -0.39 -8.35 -6.67
CA SER A 229 -1.41 -7.82 -7.59
C SER A 229 -0.85 -6.78 -8.55
N VAL A 230 0.08 -5.94 -8.11
CA VAL A 230 0.77 -4.98 -9.00
C VAL A 230 1.58 -5.71 -10.05
N VAL A 231 2.43 -6.67 -9.65
CA VAL A 231 3.25 -7.46 -10.57
C VAL A 231 2.40 -8.22 -11.59
N LEU A 232 1.29 -8.84 -11.14
CA LEU A 232 0.36 -9.54 -12.03
C LEU A 232 -0.30 -8.60 -13.03
N ALA A 233 -0.69 -7.39 -12.62
CA ALA A 233 -1.26 -6.39 -13.52
C ALA A 233 -0.22 -5.91 -14.56
N GLU A 234 1.01 -5.65 -14.15
CA GLU A 234 2.11 -5.25 -15.05
C GLU A 234 2.44 -6.34 -16.05
N LEU A 235 2.52 -7.61 -15.61
CA LEU A 235 2.74 -8.76 -16.51
C LEU A 235 1.61 -8.90 -17.51
N ARG A 236 0.34 -8.85 -17.07
CA ARG A 236 -0.83 -8.91 -17.95
C ARG A 236 -0.78 -7.80 -19.00
N ASP A 237 -0.52 -6.57 -18.59
CA ASP A 237 -0.52 -5.39 -19.46
C ASP A 237 0.66 -5.41 -20.45
N ALA A 238 1.80 -5.99 -20.07
CA ALA A 238 2.94 -6.21 -20.96
C ALA A 238 2.67 -7.34 -21.97
N LEU A 239 2.02 -8.42 -21.56
CA LEU A 239 1.74 -9.57 -22.44
C LEU A 239 0.57 -9.32 -23.41
N LEU A 240 -0.41 -8.50 -23.02
CA LEU A 240 -1.59 -8.23 -23.82
C LEU A 240 -1.27 -7.79 -25.27
N PRO A 241 -0.45 -6.77 -25.54
CA PRO A 241 -0.13 -6.35 -26.90
C PRO A 241 0.66 -7.40 -27.69
N GLU A 242 1.51 -8.19 -27.05
CA GLU A 242 2.30 -9.22 -27.68
C GLU A 242 1.42 -10.40 -28.14
N LEU A 243 0.50 -10.82 -27.27
CA LEU A 243 -0.49 -11.87 -27.58
C LEU A 243 -1.48 -11.40 -28.65
N MET A 244 -2.00 -10.17 -28.55
CA MET A 244 -3.00 -9.64 -29.49
C MET A 244 -2.44 -9.38 -30.88
N SER A 245 -1.16 -9.07 -31.00
CA SER A 245 -0.50 -8.94 -32.31
C SER A 245 -0.01 -10.27 -32.90
N GLY A 246 -0.09 -11.37 -32.13
CA GLY A 246 0.42 -12.68 -32.56
C GLY A 246 1.95 -12.80 -32.57
N ARG A 247 2.68 -11.80 -32.01
CA ARG A 247 4.13 -11.85 -31.87
C ARG A 247 4.58 -12.88 -30.84
N MET A 248 3.72 -13.16 -29.86
CA MET A 248 3.96 -14.15 -28.81
C MET A 248 2.80 -15.15 -28.75
N ARG A 249 3.10 -16.41 -28.44
CA ARG A 249 2.11 -17.46 -28.22
C ARG A 249 1.86 -17.65 -26.73
N VAL A 250 0.69 -18.19 -26.37
CA VAL A 250 0.31 -18.41 -24.96
C VAL A 250 1.26 -19.37 -24.23
N ASP A 251 1.78 -20.39 -24.91
CA ASP A 251 2.78 -21.32 -24.35
C ASP A 251 4.10 -20.63 -24.00
N GLU A 252 4.58 -19.73 -24.86
CA GLU A 252 5.79 -18.91 -24.62
C GLU A 252 5.56 -17.92 -23.46
N ALA A 253 4.41 -17.25 -23.46
CA ALA A 253 4.03 -16.35 -22.37
C ALA A 253 3.94 -17.08 -21.01
N GLY A 254 3.41 -18.31 -20.99
CA GLY A 254 3.34 -19.14 -19.80
C GLY A 254 4.70 -19.48 -19.20
N CYS A 255 5.71 -19.78 -20.05
CA CYS A 255 7.09 -19.99 -19.59
C CYS A 255 7.69 -18.75 -18.95
N LEU A 256 7.55 -17.58 -19.60
CA LEU A 256 8.06 -16.30 -19.06
C LEU A 256 7.43 -15.92 -17.70
N VAL A 257 6.13 -16.15 -17.56
CA VAL A 257 5.44 -15.89 -16.28
C VAL A 257 5.94 -16.82 -15.19
N SER A 258 6.17 -18.11 -15.51
CA SER A 258 6.70 -19.08 -14.55
C SER A 258 8.10 -18.68 -14.08
N GLU A 259 8.97 -18.29 -14.99
CA GLU A 259 10.33 -17.82 -14.68
C GLU A 259 10.31 -16.57 -13.79
N ALA A 260 9.48 -15.57 -14.13
CA ALA A 260 9.37 -14.33 -13.35
C ALA A 260 8.85 -14.56 -11.93
N LEU A 261 7.90 -15.49 -11.76
CA LEU A 261 7.36 -15.81 -10.42
C LEU A 261 8.33 -16.66 -9.59
N ASP A 262 9.15 -17.50 -10.21
CA ASP A 262 10.17 -18.30 -9.53
C ASP A 262 11.35 -17.42 -9.05
N GLU A 263 11.72 -16.38 -9.79
CA GLU A 263 12.73 -15.39 -9.38
C GLU A 263 12.28 -14.59 -8.15
N GLU A 264 11.02 -14.16 -8.08
CA GLU A 264 10.47 -13.46 -6.89
C GLU A 264 10.48 -14.34 -5.62
N VAL A 265 10.29 -15.65 -5.76
CA VAL A 265 10.28 -16.58 -4.61
C VAL A 265 11.70 -16.86 -4.12
N ALA A 266 12.72 -16.70 -4.97
CA ALA A 266 14.12 -16.95 -4.61
C ALA A 266 14.76 -15.76 -3.84
N ASP A 267 14.19 -14.56 -3.93
CA ASP A 267 14.70 -13.34 -3.29
C ASP A 267 14.03 -13.05 -1.91
N VAL A 268 13.15 -13.94 -1.42
CA VAL A 268 12.48 -13.86 -0.10
C VAL A 268 13.09 -14.91 0.86
#